data_024221c904ac6c6c6cd5d6d839503fca
#
_entry.id   024221c904ac6c6c6cd5d6d839503fca
#
_cell.length_a   1.000
_cell.length_b   1.000
_cell.length_c   1.000
_cell.angle_alpha   90.00
_cell.angle_beta   90.00
_cell.angle_gamma   90.00
#
_symmetry.space_group_name_H-M   'P 1'
#
loop_
_entity.id
_entity.type
_entity.pdbx_description
1 polymer ?
#
loop_
_entity_poly.entity_id
_entity_poly.type
_entity_poly.pdbx_seq_one_letter_code
_entity_poly.pdbx_strand_id
1 'polypeptide(L)'
;MSKFIEPSIEEIKLEKLYQDMGLSDEEYNKVREILGREPNFTEVGIFSVMWSEHCSYKHSKPFLKQFPTTGEHVLMGPGEGAGVVDIGDNQAVVFKVESHNHPSAIEPYQGAATGVGGIIRDIVSIGARPINLLNSLRFGELSVKQNQRLLKGVVRGIGGYGNCIGIPTTAGEIEFDERYDGNPLVNAMCVGVILSLIHI
;
A
#
# COMPACT_ATOMS: atom_id res chain seq x y z
N MET A 1 8.08 -27.20 -17.96
CA MET A 1 7.48 -25.84 -17.90
C MET A 1 6.93 -25.55 -19.29
N SER A 2 5.61 -25.44 -19.46
CA SER A 2 5.01 -24.98 -20.71
C SER A 2 5.47 -23.52 -20.93
N LYS A 3 5.99 -23.23 -22.13
CA LYS A 3 6.27 -21.85 -22.51
C LYS A 3 4.93 -21.09 -22.49
N PHE A 4 4.87 -20.00 -21.71
CA PHE A 4 3.77 -19.05 -21.83
C PHE A 4 3.82 -18.45 -23.24
N ILE A 5 2.74 -18.58 -23.98
CA ILE A 5 2.57 -17.95 -25.29
C ILE A 5 1.68 -16.74 -25.06
N GLU A 6 2.19 -15.55 -25.38
CA GLU A 6 1.38 -14.33 -25.29
C GLU A 6 0.20 -14.41 -26.26
N PRO A 7 -1.01 -14.02 -25.83
CA PRO A 7 -2.15 -13.88 -26.72
C PRO A 7 -1.86 -12.89 -27.86
N SER A 8 -2.37 -13.21 -29.03
CA SER A 8 -2.30 -12.31 -30.18
C SER A 8 -3.19 -11.07 -29.98
N ILE A 9 -2.93 -10.01 -30.74
CA ILE A 9 -3.75 -8.78 -30.74
C ILE A 9 -5.22 -9.11 -31.06
N GLU A 10 -5.46 -10.06 -31.96
CA GLU A 10 -6.81 -10.48 -32.34
C GLU A 10 -7.53 -11.19 -31.18
N GLU A 11 -6.84 -12.07 -30.45
CA GLU A 11 -7.37 -12.74 -29.26
C GLU A 11 -7.67 -11.72 -28.15
N ILE A 12 -6.78 -10.76 -27.90
CA ILE A 12 -7.00 -9.68 -26.91
C ILE A 12 -8.30 -8.93 -27.19
N LYS A 13 -8.59 -8.65 -28.46
CA LYS A 13 -9.79 -7.90 -28.88
C LYS A 13 -11.05 -8.76 -28.84
N LEU A 14 -11.00 -9.96 -29.37
CA LEU A 14 -12.15 -10.86 -29.49
C LEU A 14 -12.63 -11.33 -28.11
N GLU A 15 -11.69 -11.73 -27.26
CA GLU A 15 -11.97 -12.25 -25.93
C GLU A 15 -12.00 -11.14 -24.85
N LYS A 16 -11.73 -9.88 -25.26
CA LYS A 16 -11.66 -8.71 -24.36
C LYS A 16 -10.75 -8.92 -23.15
N LEU A 17 -9.61 -9.57 -23.34
CA LEU A 17 -8.67 -9.89 -22.26
C LEU A 17 -8.22 -8.66 -21.45
N TYR A 18 -8.30 -7.46 -22.03
CA TYR A 18 -8.06 -6.21 -21.33
C TYR A 18 -9.08 -5.94 -20.20
N GLN A 19 -10.31 -6.45 -20.31
CA GLN A 19 -11.31 -6.33 -19.24
C GLN A 19 -10.95 -7.23 -18.06
N ASP A 20 -10.47 -8.46 -18.31
CA ASP A 20 -9.99 -9.35 -17.27
C ASP A 20 -8.79 -8.76 -16.51
N MET A 21 -8.01 -7.91 -17.18
CA MET A 21 -6.92 -7.14 -16.57
C MET A 21 -7.39 -5.85 -15.87
N GLY A 22 -8.68 -5.51 -15.94
CA GLY A 22 -9.27 -4.35 -15.25
C GLY A 22 -9.34 -3.05 -16.05
N LEU A 23 -9.11 -3.08 -17.38
CA LEU A 23 -9.37 -1.94 -18.26
C LEU A 23 -10.80 -1.96 -18.79
N SER A 24 -11.47 -0.82 -18.79
CA SER A 24 -12.73 -0.66 -19.49
C SER A 24 -12.56 -0.56 -21.01
N ASP A 25 -13.65 -0.71 -21.78
CA ASP A 25 -13.62 -0.51 -23.24
C ASP A 25 -13.13 0.92 -23.61
N GLU A 26 -13.51 1.92 -22.81
CA GLU A 26 -13.09 3.31 -23.01
C GLU A 26 -11.58 3.48 -22.74
N GLU A 27 -11.10 2.86 -21.69
CA GLU A 27 -9.66 2.90 -21.36
C GLU A 27 -8.82 2.17 -22.40
N TYR A 28 -9.28 1.02 -22.87
CA TYR A 28 -8.58 0.31 -23.95
C TYR A 28 -8.52 1.15 -25.24
N ASN A 29 -9.60 1.82 -25.60
CA ASN A 29 -9.60 2.74 -26.73
C ASN A 29 -8.62 3.90 -26.53
N LYS A 30 -8.53 4.42 -25.30
CA LYS A 30 -7.56 5.46 -24.95
C LYS A 30 -6.12 4.98 -25.08
N VAL A 31 -5.82 3.74 -24.70
CA VAL A 31 -4.49 3.11 -24.92
C VAL A 31 -4.15 3.11 -26.42
N ARG A 32 -5.11 2.69 -27.25
CA ARG A 32 -4.93 2.68 -28.72
C ARG A 32 -4.65 4.06 -29.29
N GLU A 33 -5.36 5.09 -28.82
CA GLU A 33 -5.10 6.48 -29.21
C GLU A 33 -3.69 6.93 -28.83
N ILE A 34 -3.26 6.64 -27.60
CA ILE A 34 -1.93 7.01 -27.08
C ILE A 34 -0.81 6.34 -27.89
N LEU A 35 -0.98 5.05 -28.21
CA LEU A 35 0.03 4.29 -28.95
C LEU A 35 -0.02 4.53 -30.45
N GLY A 36 -1.12 5.03 -30.98
CA GLY A 36 -1.37 5.14 -32.43
C GLY A 36 -1.49 3.77 -33.14
N ARG A 37 -1.65 2.69 -32.40
CA ARG A 37 -1.78 1.31 -32.86
C ARG A 37 -2.45 0.44 -31.80
N GLU A 38 -2.75 -0.81 -32.17
CA GLU A 38 -3.20 -1.80 -31.20
C GLU A 38 -2.08 -2.17 -30.21
N PRO A 39 -2.38 -2.24 -28.89
CA PRO A 39 -1.43 -2.72 -27.89
C PRO A 39 -1.23 -4.23 -27.97
N ASN A 40 -0.04 -4.72 -27.67
CA ASN A 40 0.22 -6.12 -27.41
C ASN A 40 -0.18 -6.50 -25.97
N PHE A 41 -0.12 -7.78 -25.63
CA PHE A 41 -0.56 -8.31 -24.32
C PHE A 41 0.21 -7.67 -23.14
N THR A 42 1.53 -7.55 -23.28
CA THR A 42 2.39 -6.92 -22.27
C THR A 42 2.03 -5.45 -22.07
N GLU A 43 1.78 -4.71 -23.14
CA GLU A 43 1.39 -3.29 -23.09
C GLU A 43 0.02 -3.11 -22.40
N VAL A 44 -0.95 -3.98 -22.73
CA VAL A 44 -2.25 -4.01 -22.02
C VAL A 44 -2.04 -4.20 -20.52
N GLY A 45 -1.20 -5.16 -20.13
CA GLY A 45 -0.87 -5.41 -18.73
C GLY A 45 -0.22 -4.20 -18.04
N ILE A 46 0.70 -3.51 -18.70
CA ILE A 46 1.35 -2.30 -18.17
C ILE A 46 0.33 -1.19 -17.95
N PHE A 47 -0.51 -0.88 -18.95
CA PHE A 47 -1.54 0.15 -18.81
C PHE A 47 -2.56 -0.21 -17.73
N SER A 48 -2.96 -1.48 -17.65
CA SER A 48 -3.86 -1.98 -16.62
C SER A 48 -3.32 -1.71 -15.21
N VAL A 49 -2.07 -2.05 -14.96
CA VAL A 49 -1.43 -1.82 -13.65
C VAL A 49 -1.26 -0.32 -13.37
N MET A 50 -0.76 0.44 -14.34
CA MET A 50 -0.53 1.89 -14.17
C MET A 50 -1.82 2.69 -13.97
N TRP A 51 -2.93 2.25 -14.56
CA TRP A 51 -4.24 2.89 -14.42
C TRP A 51 -5.13 2.21 -13.37
N SER A 52 -4.59 1.29 -12.59
CA SER A 52 -5.32 0.65 -11.49
C SER A 52 -5.61 1.62 -10.34
N GLU A 53 -6.52 1.24 -9.46
CA GLU A 53 -6.76 1.97 -8.20
C GLU A 53 -5.48 2.08 -7.36
N HIS A 54 -4.64 1.04 -7.38
CA HIS A 54 -3.40 1.01 -6.60
C HIS A 54 -2.38 2.07 -7.06
N CYS A 55 -2.15 2.20 -8.39
CA CYS A 55 -1.13 3.11 -8.91
C CYS A 55 -1.66 4.53 -9.18
N SER A 56 -2.90 4.67 -9.65
CA SER A 56 -3.44 5.95 -10.12
C SER A 56 -4.55 6.53 -9.25
N TYR A 57 -5.01 5.79 -8.24
CA TYR A 57 -6.21 6.15 -7.46
C TYR A 57 -7.43 6.36 -8.38
N LYS A 58 -7.61 5.44 -9.32
CA LYS A 58 -8.58 5.51 -10.42
C LYS A 58 -9.98 5.97 -9.99
N HIS A 59 -10.49 5.42 -8.90
CA HIS A 59 -11.82 5.72 -8.36
C HIS A 59 -11.80 6.63 -7.13
N SER A 60 -10.77 6.51 -6.28
CA SER A 60 -10.70 7.21 -4.99
C SER A 60 -10.18 8.65 -5.11
N LYS A 61 -9.45 8.99 -6.16
CA LYS A 61 -8.83 10.32 -6.33
C LYS A 61 -9.79 11.51 -6.17
N PRO A 62 -11.04 11.49 -6.67
CA PRO A 62 -11.98 12.58 -6.46
C PRO A 62 -12.38 12.78 -4.99
N PHE A 63 -12.43 11.68 -4.23
CA PHE A 63 -12.74 11.71 -2.80
C PHE A 63 -11.53 12.14 -1.97
N LEU A 64 -10.34 11.65 -2.30
CA LEU A 64 -9.10 12.04 -1.62
C LEU A 64 -8.84 13.55 -1.71
N LYS A 65 -9.19 14.18 -2.82
CA LYS A 65 -9.07 15.63 -3.00
C LYS A 65 -9.98 16.46 -2.08
N GLN A 66 -10.97 15.84 -1.43
CA GLN A 66 -11.88 16.51 -0.51
C GLN A 66 -11.34 16.56 0.92
N PHE A 67 -10.29 15.80 1.25
CA PHE A 67 -9.67 15.87 2.56
C PHE A 67 -8.92 17.19 2.75
N PRO A 68 -8.99 17.81 3.93
CA PRO A 68 -8.16 18.95 4.25
C PRO A 68 -6.69 18.49 4.34
N THR A 69 -5.85 19.09 3.52
CA THR A 69 -4.42 18.74 3.43
C THR A 69 -3.49 19.87 3.88
N THR A 70 -4.09 21.00 4.27
CA THR A 70 -3.38 22.21 4.73
C THR A 70 -3.97 22.70 6.03
N GLY A 71 -3.17 23.38 6.84
CA GLY A 71 -3.57 23.96 8.13
C GLY A 71 -2.38 24.59 8.81
N GLU A 72 -2.61 25.38 9.86
CA GLU A 72 -1.59 26.12 10.60
C GLU A 72 -0.45 25.21 11.10
N HIS A 73 -0.79 23.99 11.52
CA HIS A 73 0.19 23.04 12.06
C HIS A 73 0.73 22.06 11.03
N VAL A 74 0.26 22.08 9.76
CA VAL A 74 0.74 21.16 8.73
C VAL A 74 2.02 21.71 8.11
N LEU A 75 3.14 21.06 8.42
CA LEU A 75 4.45 21.41 7.86
C LEU A 75 4.71 20.68 6.53
N MET A 76 4.21 19.44 6.41
CA MET A 76 4.37 18.62 5.22
C MET A 76 3.10 17.80 4.99
N GLY A 77 2.45 18.00 3.85
CA GLY A 77 1.22 17.32 3.45
C GLY A 77 1.44 16.23 2.40
N PRO A 78 0.38 15.80 1.70
CA PRO A 78 0.47 14.80 0.63
C PRO A 78 1.42 15.19 -0.50
N GLY A 79 2.16 14.19 -1.00
CA GLY A 79 3.17 14.35 -2.04
C GLY A 79 4.57 13.98 -1.58
N GLU A 80 4.76 13.91 -0.26
CA GLU A 80 6.00 13.52 0.40
C GLU A 80 5.89 12.12 1.03
N GLY A 81 7.01 11.59 1.50
CA GLY A 81 7.09 10.24 2.09
C GLY A 81 6.25 10.04 3.35
N ALA A 82 6.07 11.11 4.15
CA ALA A 82 5.27 11.08 5.38
C ALA A 82 4.61 12.43 5.64
N GLY A 83 3.59 12.46 6.49
CA GLY A 83 2.99 13.69 7.01
C GLY A 83 3.81 14.24 8.18
N VAL A 84 3.91 15.58 8.27
CA VAL A 84 4.61 16.29 9.35
C VAL A 84 3.71 17.37 9.94
N VAL A 85 3.52 17.32 11.25
CA VAL A 85 2.67 18.25 11.99
C VAL A 85 3.46 18.90 13.12
N ASP A 86 3.43 20.21 13.17
CA ASP A 86 4.00 21.01 14.27
C ASP A 86 3.22 20.75 15.57
N ILE A 87 3.93 20.46 16.64
CA ILE A 87 3.37 20.26 17.98
C ILE A 87 3.82 21.32 18.98
N GLY A 88 4.46 22.39 18.52
CA GLY A 88 5.02 23.45 19.36
C GLY A 88 6.44 23.15 19.85
N ASP A 89 7.01 24.10 20.56
CA ASP A 89 8.36 24.00 21.15
C ASP A 89 9.47 23.59 20.17
N ASN A 90 9.34 24.02 18.90
CA ASN A 90 10.26 23.65 17.81
C ASN A 90 10.33 22.14 17.58
N GLN A 91 9.22 21.44 17.79
CA GLN A 91 9.09 19.97 17.60
C GLN A 91 7.99 19.65 16.59
N ALA A 92 8.13 18.53 15.91
CA ALA A 92 7.10 18.00 15.03
C ALA A 92 6.92 16.48 15.18
N VAL A 93 5.68 16.04 14.96
CA VAL A 93 5.33 14.63 14.78
C VAL A 93 5.36 14.29 13.31
N VAL A 94 6.05 13.24 12.98
CA VAL A 94 6.12 12.65 11.63
C VAL A 94 5.41 11.31 11.67
N PHE A 95 4.52 11.05 10.72
CA PHE A 95 3.76 9.80 10.68
C PHE A 95 3.50 9.33 9.26
N LYS A 96 3.47 8.03 9.12
CA LYS A 96 3.14 7.33 7.87
C LYS A 96 2.31 6.09 8.17
N VAL A 97 1.27 5.88 7.39
CA VAL A 97 0.51 4.62 7.35
C VAL A 97 0.57 4.05 5.94
N GLU A 98 0.73 2.75 5.83
CA GLU A 98 0.77 2.03 4.56
C GLU A 98 0.09 0.68 4.68
N SER A 99 -0.57 0.26 3.60
CA SER A 99 -1.17 -1.07 3.47
C SER A 99 -0.21 -1.99 2.73
N HIS A 100 0.04 -3.18 3.28
CA HIS A 100 0.90 -4.20 2.69
C HIS A 100 0.17 -5.55 2.55
N ASN A 101 -0.96 -5.52 1.84
CA ASN A 101 -1.97 -6.58 1.82
C ASN A 101 -1.57 -7.78 0.96
N HIS A 102 -1.42 -7.60 -0.36
CA HIS A 102 -1.10 -8.68 -1.28
C HIS A 102 0.22 -9.39 -0.99
N PRO A 103 1.32 -8.69 -0.69
CA PRO A 103 2.55 -9.36 -0.25
C PRO A 103 2.34 -10.24 0.97
N SER A 104 1.53 -9.78 1.94
CA SER A 104 1.21 -10.54 3.15
C SER A 104 0.28 -11.71 2.91
N ALA A 105 -0.58 -11.65 1.89
CA ALA A 105 -1.43 -12.79 1.49
C ALA A 105 -0.59 -13.95 0.95
N ILE A 106 0.51 -13.66 0.27
CA ILE A 106 1.41 -14.66 -0.34
C ILE A 106 2.45 -15.13 0.68
N GLU A 107 3.25 -14.22 1.21
CA GLU A 107 4.30 -14.45 2.21
C GLU A 107 4.08 -13.59 3.45
N PRO A 108 3.24 -14.04 4.40
CA PRO A 108 2.73 -13.19 5.47
C PRO A 108 3.82 -12.64 6.39
N TYR A 109 4.90 -13.39 6.65
CA TYR A 109 6.02 -12.88 7.45
C TYR A 109 6.77 -11.78 6.70
N GLN A 110 7.23 -12.06 5.49
CA GLN A 110 8.03 -11.12 4.70
C GLN A 110 7.22 -9.90 4.25
N GLY A 111 5.96 -10.13 3.85
CA GLY A 111 5.05 -9.06 3.47
C GLY A 111 4.82 -8.06 4.58
N ALA A 112 4.49 -8.53 5.77
CA ALA A 112 4.27 -7.66 6.94
C ALA A 112 5.57 -7.01 7.45
N ALA A 113 6.68 -7.74 7.47
CA ALA A 113 7.99 -7.19 7.83
C ALA A 113 8.40 -6.05 6.89
N THR A 114 8.20 -6.23 5.57
CA THR A 114 8.47 -5.19 4.57
C THR A 114 7.57 -3.96 4.75
N GLY A 115 6.29 -4.17 5.08
CA GLY A 115 5.35 -3.09 5.39
C GLY A 115 5.86 -2.22 6.55
N VAL A 116 6.24 -2.85 7.66
CA VAL A 116 6.83 -2.15 8.82
C VAL A 116 8.15 -1.45 8.45
N GLY A 117 9.01 -2.13 7.71
CA GLY A 117 10.30 -1.57 7.28
C GLY A 117 10.14 -0.34 6.39
N GLY A 118 9.16 -0.37 5.46
CA GLY A 118 8.87 0.74 4.54
C GLY A 118 8.47 2.02 5.29
N ILE A 119 7.51 1.93 6.21
CA ILE A 119 7.04 3.10 6.97
C ILE A 119 8.09 3.65 7.95
N ILE A 120 8.93 2.80 8.53
CA ILE A 120 10.05 3.25 9.36
C ILE A 120 11.06 4.02 8.51
N ARG A 121 11.35 3.55 7.30
CA ARG A 121 12.27 4.23 6.37
C ARG A 121 11.75 5.61 5.98
N ASP A 122 10.45 5.76 5.73
CA ASP A 122 9.85 7.06 5.42
C ASP A 122 10.03 8.05 6.58
N ILE A 123 9.83 7.61 7.81
CA ILE A 123 10.06 8.44 9.00
C ILE A 123 11.53 8.86 9.12
N VAL A 124 12.44 7.90 8.94
CA VAL A 124 13.90 8.17 9.03
C VAL A 124 14.37 9.05 7.88
N SER A 125 13.82 8.91 6.67
CA SER A 125 14.21 9.70 5.49
C SER A 125 13.90 11.19 5.65
N ILE A 126 12.89 11.54 6.45
CA ILE A 126 12.55 12.92 6.81
C ILE A 126 13.41 13.47 7.97
N GLY A 127 14.28 12.63 8.54
CA GLY A 127 15.14 13.01 9.66
C GLY A 127 14.49 12.83 11.02
N ALA A 128 13.31 12.22 11.10
CA ALA A 128 12.64 11.94 12.36
C ALA A 128 13.16 10.69 13.03
N ARG A 129 13.11 10.65 14.36
CA ARG A 129 13.35 9.44 15.15
C ARG A 129 12.05 8.65 15.29
N PRO A 130 11.95 7.43 14.74
CA PRO A 130 10.82 6.56 14.98
C PRO A 130 10.71 6.20 16.46
N ILE A 131 9.51 6.32 17.03
CA ILE A 131 9.27 6.07 18.46
C ILE A 131 8.18 5.03 18.71
N ASN A 132 7.31 4.79 17.71
CA ASN A 132 6.15 3.93 17.92
C ASN A 132 5.63 3.32 16.61
N LEU A 133 5.17 2.08 16.71
CA LEU A 133 4.42 1.39 15.67
C LEU A 133 2.97 1.14 16.12
N LEU A 134 2.05 1.23 15.18
CA LEU A 134 0.66 0.88 15.33
C LEU A 134 0.22 0.04 14.14
N ASN A 135 -0.83 -0.78 14.33
CA ASN A 135 -1.33 -1.64 13.27
C ASN A 135 -2.85 -1.64 13.23
N SER A 136 -3.41 -1.74 12.02
CA SER A 136 -4.82 -2.02 11.80
C SER A 136 -4.91 -3.24 10.88
N LEU A 137 -5.37 -4.36 11.42
CA LEU A 137 -5.31 -5.67 10.78
C LEU A 137 -6.72 -6.22 10.54
N ARG A 138 -6.92 -6.83 9.38
CA ARG A 138 -8.16 -7.53 9.04
C ARG A 138 -7.82 -8.90 8.47
N PHE A 139 -8.48 -9.93 8.98
CA PHE A 139 -8.30 -11.31 8.54
C PHE A 139 -9.67 -11.98 8.35
N GLY A 140 -9.69 -13.03 7.54
CA GLY A 140 -10.82 -13.94 7.48
C GLY A 140 -11.00 -14.74 8.77
N GLU A 141 -12.06 -15.54 8.82
CA GLU A 141 -12.43 -16.32 10.00
C GLU A 141 -11.33 -17.31 10.43
N LEU A 142 -11.05 -17.37 11.73
CA LEU A 142 -10.01 -18.23 12.28
C LEU A 142 -10.35 -19.72 12.29
N SER A 143 -11.59 -20.09 11.96
CA SER A 143 -11.97 -21.47 11.65
C SER A 143 -11.26 -22.02 10.42
N VAL A 144 -10.83 -21.14 9.50
CA VAL A 144 -10.11 -21.47 8.27
C VAL A 144 -8.61 -21.52 8.53
N LYS A 145 -7.97 -22.68 8.31
CA LYS A 145 -6.52 -22.87 8.57
C LYS A 145 -5.62 -21.88 7.83
N GLN A 146 -6.02 -21.46 6.64
CA GLN A 146 -5.26 -20.46 5.86
C GLN A 146 -5.20 -19.13 6.61
N ASN A 147 -6.29 -18.66 7.19
CA ASN A 147 -6.34 -17.40 7.95
C ASN A 147 -5.50 -17.47 9.22
N GLN A 148 -5.46 -18.64 9.89
CA GLN A 148 -4.56 -18.85 11.04
C GLN A 148 -3.07 -18.73 10.62
N ARG A 149 -2.71 -19.28 9.46
CA ARG A 149 -1.35 -19.14 8.89
C ARG A 149 -1.02 -17.68 8.61
N LEU A 150 -1.94 -16.96 7.95
CA LEU A 150 -1.76 -15.55 7.62
C LEU A 150 -1.60 -14.70 8.88
N LEU A 151 -2.50 -14.81 9.85
CA LEU A 151 -2.42 -14.09 11.12
C LEU A 151 -1.08 -14.34 11.83
N LYS A 152 -0.71 -15.61 12.01
CA LYS A 152 0.54 -15.98 12.68
C LYS A 152 1.78 -15.42 11.97
N GLY A 153 1.80 -15.48 10.63
CA GLY A 153 2.90 -14.97 9.82
C GLY A 153 3.01 -13.46 9.89
N VAL A 154 1.90 -12.74 9.74
CA VAL A 154 1.84 -11.27 9.81
C VAL A 154 2.30 -10.76 11.18
N VAL A 155 1.75 -11.29 12.26
CA VAL A 155 2.15 -10.86 13.63
C VAL A 155 3.62 -11.11 13.88
N ARG A 156 4.16 -12.25 13.44
CA ARG A 156 5.60 -12.54 13.53
C ARG A 156 6.45 -11.62 12.67
N GLY A 157 5.98 -11.25 11.48
CA GLY A 157 6.68 -10.32 10.58
C GLY A 157 6.77 -8.92 11.17
N ILE A 158 5.64 -8.39 11.68
CA ILE A 158 5.59 -7.09 12.36
C ILE A 158 6.55 -7.07 13.56
N GLY A 159 6.41 -8.04 14.46
CA GLY A 159 7.25 -8.14 15.65
C GLY A 159 8.73 -8.39 15.32
N GLY A 160 9.01 -9.23 14.32
CA GLY A 160 10.37 -9.53 13.91
C GLY A 160 11.14 -8.29 13.44
N TYR A 161 10.52 -7.45 12.61
CA TYR A 161 11.15 -6.22 12.15
C TYR A 161 11.23 -5.14 13.24
N GLY A 162 10.11 -4.87 13.94
CA GLY A 162 10.06 -3.87 15.01
C GLY A 162 11.04 -4.15 16.15
N ASN A 163 11.16 -5.41 16.56
CA ASN A 163 12.11 -5.82 17.60
C ASN A 163 13.58 -5.64 17.19
N CYS A 164 13.92 -5.93 15.92
CA CYS A 164 15.30 -5.73 15.43
C CYS A 164 15.73 -4.26 15.48
N ILE A 165 14.82 -3.33 15.28
CA ILE A 165 15.09 -1.88 15.30
C ILE A 165 14.87 -1.28 16.70
N GLY A 166 14.18 -2.00 17.58
CA GLY A 166 13.88 -1.57 18.94
C GLY A 166 12.74 -0.53 19.00
N ILE A 167 11.82 -0.54 18.04
CA ILE A 167 10.66 0.33 18.04
C ILE A 167 9.45 -0.46 18.56
N PRO A 168 8.81 -0.04 19.68
CA PRO A 168 7.68 -0.74 20.26
C PRO A 168 6.43 -0.60 19.39
N THR A 169 5.61 -1.64 19.34
CA THR A 169 4.21 -1.58 18.90
C THR A 169 3.33 -1.41 20.13
N THR A 170 2.69 -0.26 20.28
CA THR A 170 1.97 0.08 21.52
C THR A 170 0.47 0.00 21.40
N ALA A 171 -0.09 0.08 20.19
CA ALA A 171 -1.51 0.03 19.95
C ALA A 171 -1.84 -0.51 18.55
N GLY A 172 -3.11 -0.80 18.35
CA GLY A 172 -3.65 -1.26 17.09
C GLY A 172 -5.02 -1.90 17.30
N GLU A 173 -5.53 -2.42 16.22
CA GLU A 173 -6.80 -3.13 16.17
C GLU A 173 -6.70 -4.34 15.26
N ILE A 174 -7.53 -5.33 15.53
CA ILE A 174 -7.67 -6.52 14.70
C ILE A 174 -9.15 -6.89 14.60
N GLU A 175 -9.60 -7.21 13.39
CA GLU A 175 -10.97 -7.66 13.14
C GLU A 175 -10.95 -8.89 12.22
N PHE A 176 -12.02 -9.69 12.33
CA PHE A 176 -12.21 -10.90 11.57
C PHE A 176 -13.55 -10.85 10.84
N ASP A 177 -13.53 -11.13 9.54
CA ASP A 177 -14.70 -11.16 8.69
C ASP A 177 -14.41 -12.04 7.46
N GLU A 178 -15.37 -12.84 7.02
CA GLU A 178 -15.24 -13.76 5.90
C GLU A 178 -14.79 -13.08 4.59
N ARG A 179 -15.08 -11.79 4.43
CA ARG A 179 -14.66 -11.00 3.25
C ARG A 179 -13.14 -10.88 3.11
N TYR A 180 -12.41 -11.15 4.16
CA TYR A 180 -10.93 -11.11 4.16
C TYR A 180 -10.30 -12.50 4.06
N ASP A 181 -11.09 -13.54 3.74
CA ASP A 181 -10.56 -14.89 3.57
C ASP A 181 -9.48 -14.93 2.48
N GLY A 182 -8.29 -15.38 2.85
CA GLY A 182 -7.14 -15.49 1.95
C GLY A 182 -6.48 -14.17 1.51
N ASN A 183 -7.11 -13.01 1.75
CA ASN A 183 -6.59 -11.68 1.39
C ASN A 183 -6.71 -10.71 2.56
N PRO A 184 -5.83 -10.76 3.55
CA PRO A 184 -5.87 -9.92 4.73
C PRO A 184 -5.58 -8.46 4.40
N LEU A 185 -6.08 -7.54 5.25
CA LEU A 185 -5.58 -6.17 5.25
C LEU A 185 -4.52 -6.03 6.35
N VAL A 186 -3.34 -5.58 5.95
CA VAL A 186 -2.20 -5.40 6.83
C VAL A 186 -1.75 -3.95 6.73
N ASN A 187 -2.28 -3.12 7.63
CA ASN A 187 -1.92 -1.71 7.69
C ASN A 187 -0.94 -1.51 8.84
N ALA A 188 0.19 -0.91 8.53
CA ALA A 188 1.20 -0.54 9.51
C ALA A 188 1.37 0.98 9.53
N MET A 189 1.50 1.54 10.71
CA MET A 189 1.76 2.96 10.93
C MET A 189 3.01 3.12 11.79
N CYS A 190 3.85 4.08 11.42
CA CYS A 190 4.98 4.51 12.24
C CYS A 190 4.81 5.98 12.60
N VAL A 191 5.11 6.28 13.85
CA VAL A 191 5.18 7.65 14.38
C VAL A 191 6.61 7.95 14.79
N GLY A 192 7.11 9.12 14.40
CA GLY A 192 8.41 9.64 14.79
C GLY A 192 8.32 11.06 15.30
N VAL A 193 9.39 11.55 15.87
CA VAL A 193 9.51 12.92 16.40
C VAL A 193 10.77 13.58 15.83
N ILE A 194 10.62 14.83 15.45
CA ILE A 194 11.72 15.75 15.16
C ILE A 194 11.81 16.74 16.29
N LEU A 195 13.01 16.89 16.88
CA LEU A 195 13.27 17.79 18.02
C LEU A 195 13.80 19.16 17.58
N SER A 196 13.91 19.40 16.28
CA SER A 196 14.32 20.69 15.72
C SER A 196 13.81 20.80 14.29
N LEU A 197 13.09 21.85 13.98
CA LEU A 197 12.51 22.10 12.65
C LEU A 197 13.49 22.67 11.63
N ILE A 198 14.78 22.74 11.97
CA ILE A 198 15.80 23.33 11.09
C ILE A 198 16.01 22.52 9.78
N HIS A 199 15.53 21.29 9.73
CA HIS A 199 15.70 20.38 8.60
C HIS A 199 14.41 20.13 7.81
N ILE A 200 13.33 20.86 8.09
CA ILE A 200 12.04 20.75 7.40
C ILE A 200 11.83 21.99 6.51
#